data_aa17a0c670c3ea14f8d517f8ab432c30
#
_entry.id   aa17a0c670c3ea14f8d517f8ab432c30
#
_cell.length_a   1.000
_cell.length_b   1.000
_cell.length_c   1.000
_cell.angle_alpha   90.00
_cell.angle_beta   90.00
_cell.angle_gamma   90.00
#
_symmetry.space_group_name_H-M   'P 1'
#
loop_
_entity.id
_entity.type
_entity.pdbx_description
1 polymer ?
#
loop_
_entity_poly.entity_id
_entity_poly.type
_entity_poly.pdbx_seq_one_letter_code
_entity_poly.pdbx_strand_id
1 'polypeptide(L)'
;SEEIKAKAAEVRRLLDVETNQMQFEMVYSPMHGGPGKLGVGTRSLLQMLQALSLGISIPEAHRQLELIPPMMEISEDESTLLRVHSGPKKPDNGFVAVPYEDQWFWIAQNDWKSKNTFSSILFLFTLSDSGGKENLPTITIPTY
;
A
#
# COMPACT_ATOMS: atom_id res chain seq x y z
N SER A 1 -11.72 -32.07 -2.07
CA SER A 1 -12.73 -32.09 -1.01
C SER A 1 -13.89 -31.17 -1.40
N GLU A 2 -15.09 -31.45 -0.95
CA GLU A 2 -16.30 -30.65 -1.25
C GLU A 2 -16.15 -29.19 -0.78
N GLU A 3 -15.47 -28.97 0.33
CA GLU A 3 -15.18 -27.63 0.85
C GLU A 3 -14.36 -26.78 -0.13
N ILE A 4 -13.34 -27.37 -0.78
CA ILE A 4 -12.53 -26.67 -1.78
C ILE A 4 -13.36 -26.29 -3.00
N LYS A 5 -14.26 -27.16 -3.44
CA LYS A 5 -15.17 -26.89 -4.56
C LYS A 5 -16.13 -25.76 -4.23
N ALA A 6 -16.68 -25.74 -3.02
CA ALA A 6 -17.57 -24.69 -2.56
C ALA A 6 -16.86 -23.32 -2.51
N LYS A 7 -15.66 -23.27 -1.95
CA LYS A 7 -14.83 -22.04 -1.92
C LYS A 7 -14.46 -21.58 -3.33
N ALA A 8 -14.09 -22.49 -4.23
CA ALA A 8 -13.79 -22.16 -5.62
C ALA A 8 -15.01 -21.60 -6.37
N ALA A 9 -16.20 -22.16 -6.13
CA ALA A 9 -17.44 -21.65 -6.71
C ALA A 9 -17.76 -20.23 -6.19
N GLU A 10 -17.56 -19.98 -4.89
CA GLU A 10 -17.78 -18.68 -4.30
C GLU A 10 -16.80 -17.62 -4.86
N VAL A 11 -15.51 -17.94 -5.00
CA VAL A 11 -14.53 -17.06 -5.63
C VAL A 11 -14.91 -16.73 -7.07
N ARG A 12 -15.34 -17.71 -7.86
CA ARG A 12 -15.80 -17.47 -9.23
C ARG A 12 -17.03 -16.56 -9.28
N ARG A 13 -17.97 -16.76 -8.38
CA ARG A 13 -19.16 -15.91 -8.25
C ARG A 13 -18.77 -14.46 -7.93
N LEU A 14 -17.81 -14.25 -6.99
CA LEU A 14 -17.34 -12.93 -6.60
C LEU A 14 -16.56 -12.22 -7.73
N LEU A 15 -15.87 -12.97 -8.57
CA LEU A 15 -15.13 -12.46 -9.72
C LEU A 15 -15.98 -12.33 -10.99
N ASP A 16 -17.27 -12.71 -10.93
CA ASP A 16 -18.19 -12.72 -12.07
C ASP A 16 -17.66 -13.49 -13.28
N VAL A 17 -17.02 -14.64 -13.02
CA VAL A 17 -16.46 -15.50 -14.07
C VAL A 17 -17.27 -16.78 -14.22
N GLU A 18 -17.44 -17.22 -15.47
CA GLU A 18 -18.22 -18.43 -15.77
C GLU A 18 -17.60 -19.69 -15.17
N THR A 19 -18.46 -20.60 -14.70
CA THR A 19 -18.07 -21.79 -13.93
C THR A 19 -17.21 -22.78 -14.71
N ASN A 20 -17.30 -22.78 -16.05
CA ASN A 20 -16.65 -23.77 -16.91
C ASN A 20 -15.31 -23.34 -17.50
N GLN A 21 -14.91 -22.09 -17.30
CA GLN A 21 -13.61 -21.61 -17.79
C GLN A 21 -12.47 -21.98 -16.85
N MET A 22 -11.40 -22.56 -17.43
CA MET A 22 -10.16 -22.91 -16.73
C MET A 22 -9.06 -21.87 -16.99
N GLN A 23 -9.21 -21.03 -18.02
CA GLN A 23 -8.28 -19.97 -18.40
C GLN A 23 -9.05 -18.70 -18.66
N PHE A 24 -8.51 -17.58 -18.17
CA PHE A 24 -9.10 -16.25 -18.34
C PHE A 24 -8.09 -15.32 -18.98
N GLU A 25 -8.53 -14.53 -19.94
CA GLU A 25 -7.76 -13.41 -20.45
C GLU A 25 -7.77 -12.30 -19.39
N MET A 26 -6.58 -11.84 -18.96
CA MET A 26 -6.47 -10.69 -18.08
C MET A 26 -6.39 -9.42 -18.92
N VAL A 27 -7.30 -8.49 -18.67
CA VAL A 27 -7.32 -7.19 -19.33
C VAL A 27 -7.21 -6.07 -18.31
N TYR A 28 -6.49 -5.02 -18.63
CA TYR A 28 -6.49 -3.81 -17.81
C TYR A 28 -7.86 -3.13 -17.94
N SER A 29 -8.63 -3.20 -16.88
CA SER A 29 -9.92 -2.53 -16.81
C SER A 29 -10.23 -2.14 -15.36
N PRO A 30 -10.50 -0.87 -15.08
CA PRO A 30 -10.86 -0.42 -13.74
C PRO A 30 -12.28 -0.82 -13.31
N MET A 31 -13.11 -1.34 -14.23
CA MET A 31 -14.50 -1.72 -13.95
C MET A 31 -14.71 -3.23 -14.13
N HIS A 32 -14.94 -3.67 -15.36
CA HIS A 32 -15.20 -5.07 -15.69
C HIS A 32 -14.36 -5.51 -16.88
N GLY A 33 -13.87 -6.76 -16.87
CA GLY A 33 -13.14 -7.32 -17.99
C GLY A 33 -14.01 -7.64 -19.22
N GLY A 34 -15.32 -7.73 -19.06
CA GLY A 34 -16.24 -8.25 -20.04
C GLY A 34 -16.42 -9.78 -19.95
N PRO A 35 -17.30 -10.38 -20.74
CA PRO A 35 -17.58 -11.82 -20.69
C PRO A 35 -16.31 -12.65 -20.90
N GLY A 36 -16.03 -13.57 -19.97
CA GLY A 36 -14.89 -14.48 -20.03
C GLY A 36 -13.53 -13.85 -19.80
N LYS A 37 -13.46 -12.58 -19.39
CA LYS A 37 -12.21 -11.86 -19.10
C LYS A 37 -12.16 -11.39 -17.66
N LEU A 38 -10.97 -11.42 -17.07
CA LEU A 38 -10.72 -10.88 -15.75
C LEU A 38 -10.20 -9.45 -15.85
N GLY A 39 -11.01 -8.48 -15.43
CA GLY A 39 -10.60 -7.08 -15.33
C GLY A 39 -9.65 -6.87 -14.15
N VAL A 40 -8.48 -6.31 -14.41
CA VAL A 40 -7.50 -5.97 -13.38
C VAL A 40 -7.27 -4.47 -13.39
N GLY A 41 -7.63 -3.81 -12.28
CA GLY A 41 -7.30 -2.41 -12.04
C GLY A 41 -6.01 -2.31 -11.23
N THR A 42 -5.00 -1.63 -11.75
CA THR A 42 -3.76 -1.36 -11.03
C THR A 42 -3.76 0.06 -10.48
N ARG A 43 -3.07 0.27 -9.37
CA ARG A 43 -2.81 1.59 -8.81
C ARG A 43 -1.36 1.96 -9.02
N SER A 44 -1.08 3.22 -9.36
CA SER A 44 0.29 3.73 -9.37
C SER A 44 0.85 3.75 -7.95
N LEU A 45 2.18 3.77 -7.84
CA LEU A 45 2.85 3.89 -6.53
C LEU A 45 2.37 5.13 -5.77
N LEU A 46 2.18 6.25 -6.46
CA LEU A 46 1.66 7.48 -5.86
C LEU A 46 0.24 7.29 -5.30
N GLN A 47 -0.64 6.63 -6.04
CA GLN A 47 -2.00 6.33 -5.56
C GLN A 47 -1.99 5.37 -4.36
N MET A 48 -1.04 4.45 -4.29
CA MET A 48 -0.86 3.60 -3.11
C MET A 48 -0.42 4.43 -1.90
N LEU A 49 0.57 5.31 -2.05
CA LEU A 49 1.02 6.21 -0.98
C LEU A 49 -0.11 7.14 -0.50
N GLN A 50 -0.89 7.69 -1.41
CA GLN A 50 -2.07 8.49 -1.04
C GLN A 50 -3.09 7.68 -0.23
N ALA A 51 -3.38 6.44 -0.63
CA ALA A 51 -4.29 5.57 0.13
C ALA A 51 -3.75 5.22 1.53
N LEU A 52 -2.43 5.09 1.68
CA LEU A 52 -1.79 4.81 2.97
C LEU A 52 -1.73 6.02 3.88
N SER A 53 -1.59 7.23 3.33
CA SER A 53 -1.55 8.46 4.11
C SER A 53 -2.84 8.69 4.91
N LEU A 54 -3.95 8.12 4.46
CA LEU A 54 -5.23 8.18 5.17
C LEU A 54 -5.20 7.53 6.56
N GLY A 55 -4.27 6.63 6.81
CA GLY A 55 -4.10 5.97 8.11
C GLY A 55 -3.08 6.63 9.04
N ILE A 56 -2.58 7.82 8.70
CA ILE A 56 -1.64 8.55 9.52
C ILE A 56 -2.39 9.44 10.52
N SER A 57 -2.15 9.23 11.81
CA SER A 57 -2.65 10.11 12.86
C SER A 57 -1.91 11.45 12.81
N ILE A 58 -2.64 12.53 12.60
CA ILE A 58 -2.08 13.87 12.44
C ILE A 58 -2.04 14.57 13.80
N PRO A 59 -0.84 14.98 14.31
CA PRO A 59 -0.73 15.74 15.54
C PRO A 59 -1.45 17.09 15.44
N GLU A 60 -2.10 17.51 16.53
CA GLU A 60 -2.79 18.81 16.58
C GLU A 60 -1.83 19.98 16.31
N ALA A 61 -0.58 19.88 16.77
CA ALA A 61 0.45 20.86 16.48
C ALA A 61 0.68 21.09 14.98
N HIS A 62 0.66 20.00 14.17
CA HIS A 62 0.83 20.11 12.72
C HIS A 62 -0.40 20.66 12.01
N ARG A 63 -1.60 20.46 12.58
CA ARG A 63 -2.83 21.07 12.06
C ARG A 63 -2.83 22.58 12.26
N GLN A 64 -2.41 23.05 13.44
CA GLN A 64 -2.33 24.47 13.78
C GLN A 64 -1.31 25.23 12.96
N LEU A 65 -0.25 24.58 12.51
CA LEU A 65 0.78 25.14 11.65
C LEU A 65 0.42 25.12 10.15
N GLU A 66 -0.79 24.68 9.81
CA GLU A 66 -1.27 24.52 8.41
C GLU A 66 -0.30 23.73 7.51
N LEU A 67 0.51 22.86 8.11
CA LEU A 67 1.46 21.99 7.37
C LEU A 67 0.76 20.93 6.52
N ILE A 68 -0.54 20.75 6.73
CA ILE A 68 -1.32 19.70 6.09
C ILE A 68 -2.61 20.33 5.55
N PRO A 69 -3.01 20.01 4.30
CA PRO A 69 -4.30 20.44 3.77
C PRO A 69 -5.44 19.97 4.68
N PRO A 70 -6.54 20.72 4.78
CA PRO A 70 -7.70 20.28 5.53
C PRO A 70 -8.20 18.97 4.93
N MET A 71 -7.86 17.87 5.57
CA MET A 71 -8.32 16.53 5.19
C MET A 71 -9.67 16.29 5.84
N MET A 72 -10.56 15.63 5.10
CA MET A 72 -11.74 15.03 5.69
C MET A 72 -11.31 14.12 6.84
N GLU A 73 -11.93 14.27 8.00
CA GLU A 73 -11.76 13.34 9.11
C GLU A 73 -12.14 11.95 8.61
N ILE A 74 -11.13 11.11 8.45
CA ILE A 74 -11.36 9.72 8.10
C ILE A 74 -11.71 9.05 9.42
N SER A 75 -12.94 8.55 9.50
CA SER A 75 -13.37 7.72 10.62
C SER A 75 -12.33 6.61 10.84
N GLU A 76 -12.11 6.23 12.09
CA GLU A 76 -11.27 5.10 12.50
C GLU A 76 -11.89 3.76 12.03
N ASP A 77 -12.14 3.65 10.73
CA ASP A 77 -12.77 2.48 10.16
C ASP A 77 -11.74 1.35 10.05
N GLU A 78 -12.18 0.13 10.28
CA GLU A 78 -11.38 -1.11 10.15
C GLU A 78 -10.80 -1.31 8.75
N SER A 79 -11.25 -0.53 7.77
CA SER A 79 -10.78 -0.54 6.38
C SER A 79 -9.37 0.04 6.18
N THR A 80 -8.82 0.77 7.15
CA THR A 80 -7.49 1.39 7.05
C THR A 80 -6.40 0.33 6.83
N LEU A 81 -5.68 0.44 5.72
CA LEU A 81 -4.62 -0.52 5.35
C LEU A 81 -3.39 -0.43 6.23
N LEU A 82 -3.04 0.79 6.66
CA LEU A 82 -1.88 1.11 7.47
C LEU A 82 -2.29 2.12 8.54
N ARG A 83 -1.99 1.84 9.80
CA ARG A 83 -2.21 2.77 10.90
C ARG A 83 -0.86 3.26 11.42
N VAL A 84 -0.65 4.57 11.35
CA VAL A 84 0.52 5.25 11.90
C VAL A 84 0.07 6.17 13.02
N HIS A 85 0.56 5.92 14.21
CA HIS A 85 0.32 6.75 15.38
C HIS A 85 1.27 7.93 15.42
N SER A 86 0.88 8.99 16.11
CA SER A 86 1.74 10.15 16.32
C SER A 86 1.71 10.63 17.78
N GLY A 87 2.77 11.30 18.22
CA GLY A 87 2.85 11.89 19.54
C GLY A 87 4.19 12.57 19.83
N PRO A 88 4.27 13.36 20.93
CA PRO A 88 5.45 14.18 21.25
C PRO A 88 6.64 13.38 21.78
N LYS A 89 6.44 12.10 22.15
CA LYS A 89 7.49 11.26 22.71
C LYS A 89 7.71 10.00 21.89
N LYS A 90 8.96 9.54 21.86
CA LYS A 90 9.30 8.26 21.25
C LYS A 90 8.52 7.13 21.95
N PRO A 91 7.83 6.25 21.19
CA PRO A 91 7.14 5.11 21.75
C PRO A 91 8.13 4.08 22.32
N ASP A 92 7.83 3.49 23.47
CA ASP A 92 8.65 2.43 24.06
C ASP A 92 8.54 1.11 23.28
N ASN A 93 7.42 0.89 22.60
CA ASN A 93 7.11 -0.35 21.91
C ASN A 93 6.54 -0.07 20.50
N GLY A 94 7.40 0.44 19.60
CA GLY A 94 7.09 0.64 18.20
C GLY A 94 7.80 -0.39 17.32
N PHE A 95 7.12 -0.90 16.30
CA PHE A 95 7.75 -1.73 15.23
C PHE A 95 8.73 -0.90 14.42
N VAL A 96 8.32 0.27 14.01
CA VAL A 96 9.14 1.33 13.40
C VAL A 96 8.69 2.65 13.99
N ALA A 97 9.64 3.55 14.28
CA ALA A 97 9.34 4.87 14.79
C ALA A 97 10.33 5.88 14.19
N VAL A 98 9.80 6.98 13.67
CA VAL A 98 10.58 8.06 13.04
C VAL A 98 10.19 9.41 13.66
N PRO A 99 11.16 10.28 13.97
CA PRO A 99 10.88 11.65 14.36
C PRO A 99 10.66 12.51 13.11
N TYR A 100 9.70 13.43 13.19
CA TYR A 100 9.46 14.46 12.18
C TYR A 100 8.81 15.68 12.83
N GLU A 101 9.39 16.89 12.63
CA GLU A 101 8.85 18.17 13.13
C GLU A 101 8.41 18.10 14.61
N ASP A 102 9.35 17.73 15.50
CA ASP A 102 9.16 17.63 16.95
C ASP A 102 8.07 16.61 17.38
N GLN A 103 7.64 15.75 16.47
CA GLN A 103 6.71 14.67 16.74
C GLN A 103 7.33 13.31 16.37
N TRP A 104 6.86 12.27 17.00
CA TRP A 104 7.18 10.89 16.66
C TRP A 104 6.00 10.28 15.92
N PHE A 105 6.30 9.51 14.89
CA PHE A 105 5.35 8.71 14.14
C PHE A 105 5.77 7.25 14.21
N TRP A 106 4.82 6.34 14.50
CA TRP A 106 5.15 4.93 14.64
C TRP A 106 4.03 3.98 14.26
N ILE A 107 4.43 2.76 13.92
CA ILE A 107 3.55 1.61 13.79
C ILE A 107 3.66 0.80 15.07
N ALA A 108 2.53 0.45 15.68
CA ALA A 108 2.53 -0.31 16.92
C ALA A 108 3.05 -1.74 16.71
N GLN A 109 3.82 -2.26 17.67
CA GLN A 109 4.41 -3.60 17.60
C GLN A 109 3.37 -4.73 17.52
N ASN A 110 2.20 -4.53 18.06
CA ASN A 110 1.09 -5.49 18.07
C ASN A 110 0.13 -5.35 16.88
N ASP A 111 0.31 -4.34 16.00
CA ASP A 111 -0.51 -4.16 14.81
C ASP A 111 0.04 -4.96 13.63
N TRP A 112 -0.38 -6.22 13.55
CA TRP A 112 0.03 -7.13 12.49
C TRP A 112 -0.37 -6.66 11.09
N LYS A 113 -1.55 -6.07 10.95
CA LYS A 113 -2.07 -5.58 9.66
C LYS A 113 -1.16 -4.48 9.11
N SER A 114 -0.90 -3.46 9.92
CA SER A 114 -0.02 -2.34 9.52
C SER A 114 1.42 -2.79 9.28
N LYS A 115 1.96 -3.72 10.08
CA LYS A 115 3.30 -4.29 9.86
C LYS A 115 3.41 -5.01 8.51
N ASN A 116 2.45 -5.87 8.19
CA ASN A 116 2.43 -6.58 6.91
C ASN A 116 2.29 -5.62 5.74
N THR A 117 1.39 -4.65 5.82
CA THR A 117 1.21 -3.63 4.79
C THR A 117 2.49 -2.84 4.56
N PHE A 118 3.11 -2.35 5.64
CA PHE A 118 4.37 -1.61 5.57
C PHE A 118 5.51 -2.44 4.95
N SER A 119 5.69 -3.69 5.39
CA SER A 119 6.70 -4.59 4.85
C SER A 119 6.47 -4.92 3.37
N SER A 120 5.22 -5.13 2.96
CA SER A 120 4.87 -5.38 1.57
C SER A 120 5.19 -4.18 0.67
N ILE A 121 4.93 -2.96 1.17
CA ILE A 121 5.24 -1.73 0.43
C ILE A 121 6.75 -1.54 0.31
N LEU A 122 7.53 -1.74 1.37
CA LEU A 122 8.99 -1.69 1.29
C LEU A 122 9.52 -2.69 0.27
N PHE A 123 8.97 -3.90 0.24
CA PHE A 123 9.32 -4.91 -0.75
C PHE A 123 9.01 -4.44 -2.18
N LEU A 124 7.82 -3.86 -2.42
CA LEU A 124 7.46 -3.31 -3.73
C LEU A 124 8.37 -2.15 -4.15
N PHE A 125 8.74 -1.27 -3.23
CA PHE A 125 9.73 -0.21 -3.50
C PHE A 125 11.08 -0.80 -3.92
N THR A 126 11.56 -1.80 -3.19
CA THR A 126 12.83 -2.47 -3.53
C THR A 126 12.79 -3.11 -4.92
N LEU A 127 11.67 -3.74 -5.28
CA LEU A 127 11.49 -4.29 -6.63
C LEU A 127 11.46 -3.20 -7.71
N SER A 128 10.83 -2.07 -7.42
CA SER A 128 10.76 -0.95 -8.37
C SER A 128 12.13 -0.29 -8.58
N ASP A 129 12.93 -0.21 -7.54
CA ASP A 129 14.29 0.37 -7.61
C ASP A 129 15.25 -0.55 -8.36
N SER A 130 15.14 -1.87 -8.18
CA SER A 130 15.99 -2.84 -8.87
C SER A 130 15.67 -3.01 -10.36
N GLY A 131 14.59 -2.43 -10.86
CA GLY A 131 14.17 -2.48 -12.28
C GLY A 131 14.86 -1.46 -13.20
N GLY A 132 15.52 -0.45 -12.64
CA GLY A 132 16.33 0.51 -13.40
C GLY A 132 17.72 -0.08 -13.67
N LYS A 133 18.07 -0.32 -14.94
CA LYS A 133 19.48 -0.49 -15.29
C LYS A 133 20.19 0.78 -14.84
N GLU A 134 20.97 0.69 -13.77
CA GLU A 134 21.87 1.75 -13.37
C GLU A 134 22.77 2.06 -14.57
N ASN A 135 22.59 3.23 -15.15
CA ASN A 135 23.65 3.86 -15.92
C ASN A 135 24.74 4.17 -14.91
N LEU A 136 25.66 3.21 -14.71
CA LEU A 136 26.86 3.43 -13.93
C LEU A 136 27.54 4.68 -14.51
N PRO A 137 27.91 5.67 -13.69
CA PRO A 137 28.56 6.87 -14.17
C PRO A 137 29.85 6.44 -14.87
N THR A 138 29.92 6.64 -16.20
CA THR A 138 31.11 6.36 -16.98
C THR A 138 32.13 7.45 -16.69
N ILE A 139 33.14 7.15 -15.90
CA ILE A 139 34.26 8.05 -15.69
C ILE A 139 35.15 7.94 -16.92
N THR A 140 35.14 8.95 -17.78
CA THR A 140 36.05 9.08 -18.91
C THR A 140 37.35 9.73 -18.41
N ILE A 141 38.47 8.98 -18.36
CA ILE A 141 39.76 9.51 -18.05
C ILE A 141 40.40 9.95 -19.38
N PRO A 142 40.67 11.24 -19.61
CA PRO A 142 41.38 11.68 -20.82
C PRO A 142 42.82 11.22 -20.75
N THR A 143 43.26 10.43 -21.71
CA THR A 143 44.68 10.12 -21.94
C THR A 143 45.27 11.19 -22.85
N TYR A 144 46.25 11.90 -22.33
CA TYR A 144 47.09 12.84 -23.09
C TYR A 144 48.20 12.08 -23.84
#